data_4e0feab4059a35d146dd167d7750e86a
#
_entry.id   4e0feab4059a35d146dd167d7750e86a
#
_cell.length_a   1.000
_cell.length_b   1.000
_cell.length_c   1.000
_cell.angle_alpha   90.00
_cell.angle_beta   90.00
_cell.angle_gamma   90.00
#
_symmetry.space_group_name_H-M   'P 1'
#
loop_
_entity.id
_entity.type
_entity.pdbx_description
1 polymer ?
#
loop_
_entity_poly.entity_id
_entity_poly.type
_entity_poly.pdbx_seq_one_letter_code
_entity_poly.pdbx_strand_id
1 'polypeptide(L)'
;MVTIDSLNWRGLTSSDVDDAVALNAEAGWNQISDDWRFMLDQGEGAGVLDGGDLIASSMLLPQGDRFAWIAMILVTAEWQRKGLASQLMRRCIAGAEALNLIAGLDAT
;
A
#
# COMPACT_ATOMS: atom_id res chain seq x y z
N MET A 1 7.31 -20.56 -13.45
CA MET A 1 6.09 -19.82 -13.03
C MET A 1 6.45 -18.87 -11.91
N VAL A 2 6.14 -17.60 -12.07
CA VAL A 2 6.35 -16.60 -11.02
C VAL A 2 5.18 -16.64 -10.06
N THR A 3 5.46 -16.77 -8.77
CA THR A 3 4.46 -16.83 -7.72
C THR A 3 4.61 -15.62 -6.79
N ILE A 4 3.59 -15.35 -5.98
CA ILE A 4 3.66 -14.25 -5.02
C ILE A 4 4.77 -14.46 -3.98
N ASP A 5 5.20 -15.71 -3.77
CA ASP A 5 6.29 -16.01 -2.84
C ASP A 5 7.65 -15.54 -3.35
N SER A 6 7.78 -15.31 -4.66
CA SER A 6 9.03 -14.85 -5.26
C SER A 6 9.14 -13.31 -5.26
N LEU A 7 8.13 -12.61 -4.79
CA LEU A 7 8.12 -11.16 -4.77
C LEU A 7 8.83 -10.60 -3.54
N ASN A 8 9.36 -9.40 -3.68
CA ASN A 8 10.01 -8.69 -2.58
C ASN A 8 9.02 -7.72 -1.93
N TRP A 9 8.93 -7.81 -0.61
CA TRP A 9 8.09 -6.91 0.19
C TRP A 9 9.00 -5.96 0.96
N ARG A 10 8.73 -4.67 0.92
CA ARG A 10 9.48 -3.68 1.70
C ARG A 10 8.66 -2.44 1.99
N GLY A 11 9.14 -1.63 2.92
CA GLY A 11 8.52 -0.33 3.17
C GLY A 11 8.70 0.61 1.98
N LEU A 12 7.70 1.43 1.72
CA LEU A 12 7.78 2.48 0.72
C LEU A 12 8.54 3.68 1.28
N THR A 13 9.32 4.30 0.43
CA THR A 13 10.09 5.51 0.75
C THR A 13 9.78 6.60 -0.25
N SER A 14 10.32 7.79 -0.03
CA SER A 14 10.14 8.91 -0.97
C SER A 14 10.66 8.61 -2.37
N SER A 15 11.60 7.68 -2.51
CA SER A 15 12.11 7.27 -3.82
C SER A 15 11.13 6.41 -4.61
N ASP A 16 10.07 5.93 -3.97
CA ASP A 16 9.04 5.10 -4.62
C ASP A 16 7.84 5.92 -5.12
N VAL A 17 7.81 7.22 -4.86
CA VAL A 17 6.63 8.06 -5.12
C VAL A 17 6.22 8.04 -6.60
N ASP A 18 7.18 8.14 -7.52
CA ASP A 18 6.86 8.15 -8.94
C ASP A 18 6.22 6.84 -9.39
N ASP A 19 6.74 5.72 -8.90
CA ASP A 19 6.17 4.40 -9.21
C ASP A 19 4.80 4.21 -8.56
N ALA A 20 4.62 4.74 -7.37
CA ALA A 20 3.32 4.70 -6.68
C ALA A 20 2.26 5.52 -7.43
N VAL A 21 2.63 6.70 -7.92
CA VAL A 21 1.74 7.52 -8.73
C VAL A 21 1.34 6.78 -10.01
N ALA A 22 2.30 6.13 -10.68
CA ALA A 22 2.00 5.34 -11.87
C ALA A 22 1.03 4.20 -11.56
N LEU A 23 1.21 3.56 -10.41
CA LEU A 23 0.34 2.46 -9.98
C LEU A 23 -1.09 2.95 -9.71
N ASN A 24 -1.26 4.08 -9.04
CA ASN A 24 -2.61 4.59 -8.80
C ASN A 24 -3.26 5.15 -10.08
N ALA A 25 -2.49 5.69 -11.00
CA ALA A 25 -3.00 6.13 -12.29
C ALA A 25 -3.54 4.95 -13.11
N GLU A 26 -2.86 3.81 -13.07
CA GLU A 26 -3.34 2.56 -13.69
C GLU A 26 -4.71 2.15 -13.13
N ALA A 27 -4.94 2.36 -11.84
CA ALA A 27 -6.21 2.04 -11.18
C ALA A 27 -7.30 3.10 -11.44
N GLY A 28 -6.99 4.17 -12.17
CA GLY A 28 -7.93 5.24 -12.45
C GLY A 28 -8.07 6.26 -11.32
N TRP A 29 -7.14 6.28 -10.39
CA TRP A 29 -7.14 7.22 -9.26
C TRP A 29 -6.28 8.44 -9.60
N ASN A 30 -6.53 9.57 -8.93
CA ASN A 30 -5.89 10.86 -9.25
C ASN A 30 -4.96 11.39 -8.16
N GLN A 31 -4.46 10.56 -7.27
CA GLN A 31 -3.46 11.01 -6.33
C GLN A 31 -2.19 11.40 -7.07
N ILE A 32 -1.62 12.54 -6.69
CA ILE A 32 -0.38 13.06 -7.26
C ILE A 32 0.79 12.80 -6.31
N SER A 33 2.00 13.15 -6.74
CA SER A 33 3.22 12.94 -5.95
C SER A 33 3.13 13.56 -4.56
N ASP A 34 2.56 14.75 -4.43
CA ASP A 34 2.43 15.43 -3.14
C ASP A 34 1.51 14.67 -2.19
N ASP A 35 0.45 14.04 -2.71
CA ASP A 35 -0.43 13.22 -1.91
C ASP A 35 0.31 12.00 -1.34
N TRP A 36 1.11 11.33 -2.16
CA TRP A 36 1.90 10.19 -1.72
C TRP A 36 2.97 10.58 -0.71
N ARG A 37 3.64 11.73 -0.92
CA ARG A 37 4.63 12.22 0.04
C ARG A 37 3.98 12.53 1.39
N PHE A 38 2.80 13.16 1.35
CA PHE A 38 2.06 13.44 2.56
C PHE A 38 1.68 12.16 3.31
N MET A 39 1.15 11.18 2.60
CA MET A 39 0.78 9.90 3.22
C MET A 39 1.97 9.17 3.82
N LEU A 40 3.11 9.15 3.12
CA LEU A 40 4.33 8.52 3.63
C LEU A 40 4.90 9.24 4.84
N ASP A 41 4.69 10.55 4.94
CA ASP A 41 5.10 11.34 6.08
C ASP A 41 4.22 11.08 7.30
N GLN A 42 2.95 10.77 7.09
CA GLN A 42 1.95 10.57 8.16
C GLN A 42 1.80 9.11 8.60
N GLY A 43 2.25 8.17 7.80
CA GLY A 43 2.02 6.76 8.08
C GLY A 43 3.10 5.87 7.50
N GLU A 44 2.75 4.60 7.33
CA GLU A 44 3.66 3.59 6.81
C GLU A 44 3.11 3.01 5.51
N GLY A 45 3.95 2.98 4.49
CA GLY A 45 3.62 2.34 3.23
C GLY A 45 4.33 1.01 3.09
N ALA A 46 3.66 0.05 2.48
CA ALA A 46 4.27 -1.21 2.08
C ALA A 46 4.21 -1.32 0.57
N GLY A 47 5.28 -1.82 -0.01
CA GLY A 47 5.37 -2.06 -1.44
C GLY A 47 5.73 -3.50 -1.73
N VAL A 48 5.23 -4.01 -2.85
CA VAL A 48 5.56 -5.33 -3.35
C VAL A 48 6.23 -5.14 -4.70
N LEU A 49 7.40 -5.72 -4.87
CA LEU A 49 8.21 -5.54 -6.07
C LEU A 49 8.46 -6.86 -6.78
N ASP A 50 8.39 -6.79 -8.08
CA ASP A 50 8.77 -7.89 -8.98
C ASP A 50 9.99 -7.40 -9.78
N GLY A 51 11.18 -7.91 -9.41
CA GLY A 51 12.42 -7.56 -10.09
C GLY A 51 12.75 -6.06 -10.08
N GLY A 52 12.27 -5.32 -9.11
CA GLY A 52 12.49 -3.88 -9.02
C GLY A 52 11.29 -3.04 -9.43
N ASP A 53 10.29 -3.64 -10.06
CA ASP A 53 9.05 -2.94 -10.45
C ASP A 53 8.05 -2.97 -9.30
N LEU A 54 7.52 -1.82 -8.92
CA LEU A 54 6.47 -1.73 -7.90
C LEU A 54 5.16 -2.20 -8.51
N ILE A 55 4.67 -3.35 -8.05
CA ILE A 55 3.46 -3.98 -8.60
C ILE A 55 2.26 -3.90 -7.66
N ALA A 56 2.48 -3.57 -6.40
CA ALA A 56 1.40 -3.44 -5.42
C ALA A 56 1.82 -2.53 -4.28
N SER A 57 0.84 -1.93 -3.62
CA SER A 57 1.08 -1.01 -2.52
C SER A 57 -0.01 -1.05 -1.48
N SER A 58 0.30 -0.55 -0.29
CA SER A 58 -0.68 -0.23 0.75
C SER A 58 -0.15 0.90 1.61
N MET A 59 -1.07 1.63 2.26
CA MET A 59 -0.73 2.64 3.25
C MET A 59 -1.51 2.39 4.53
N LEU A 60 -0.85 2.58 5.66
CA LEU A 60 -1.48 2.56 6.98
C LEU A 60 -1.28 3.96 7.58
N LEU A 61 -2.38 4.67 7.80
CA LEU A 61 -2.38 6.08 8.21
C LEU A 61 -2.99 6.21 9.60
N PRO A 62 -2.19 6.28 10.67
CA PRO A 62 -2.72 6.54 12.00
C PRO A 62 -3.45 7.88 12.06
N GLN A 63 -4.62 7.88 12.69
CA GLN A 63 -5.46 9.07 12.85
C GLN A 63 -5.76 9.24 14.34
N GLY A 64 -5.03 10.13 14.99
CA GLY A 64 -5.13 10.28 16.43
C GLY A 64 -4.59 9.05 17.15
N ASP A 65 -5.16 8.74 18.32
CA ASP A 65 -4.67 7.66 19.18
C ASP A 65 -5.61 6.43 19.22
N ARG A 66 -6.64 6.39 18.35
CA ARG A 66 -7.63 5.31 18.36
C ARG A 66 -7.79 4.59 17.03
N PHE A 67 -7.56 5.28 15.91
CA PHE A 67 -7.84 4.74 14.58
C PHE A 67 -6.62 4.78 13.68
N ALA A 68 -6.56 3.84 12.75
CA ALA A 68 -5.64 3.89 11.62
C ALA A 68 -6.43 3.58 10.35
N TRP A 69 -6.23 4.38 9.30
CA TRP A 69 -6.88 4.17 8.03
C TRP A 69 -5.99 3.33 7.11
N ILE A 70 -6.60 2.34 6.49
CA ILE A 70 -5.95 1.53 5.46
C ILE A 70 -6.34 2.15 4.12
N ALA A 71 -5.34 2.52 3.34
CA ALA A 71 -5.54 3.22 2.07
C ALA A 71 -4.56 2.71 1.02
N MET A 72 -4.77 3.09 -0.22
CA MET A 72 -3.86 2.85 -1.35
C MET A 72 -3.50 1.37 -1.53
N ILE A 73 -4.46 0.47 -1.29
CA ILE A 73 -4.26 -0.94 -1.65
C ILE A 73 -4.47 -1.07 -3.15
N LEU A 74 -3.37 -1.13 -3.86
CA LEU A 74 -3.33 -1.14 -5.32
C LEU A 74 -2.52 -2.34 -5.78
N VAL A 75 -2.99 -3.00 -6.81
CA VAL A 75 -2.29 -4.13 -7.43
C VAL A 75 -2.37 -3.95 -8.94
N THR A 76 -1.22 -3.99 -9.62
CA THR A 76 -1.18 -3.92 -11.08
C THR A 76 -1.96 -5.07 -11.72
N ALA A 77 -2.51 -4.84 -12.90
CA ALA A 77 -3.43 -5.78 -13.56
C ALA A 77 -2.88 -7.20 -13.67
N GLU A 78 -1.60 -7.35 -14.00
CA GLU A 78 -0.96 -8.65 -14.15
C GLU A 78 -0.94 -9.49 -12.87
N TRP A 79 -0.99 -8.81 -11.72
CA TRP A 79 -0.88 -9.45 -10.41
C TRP A 79 -2.19 -9.49 -9.64
N GLN A 80 -3.27 -9.01 -10.23
CA GLN A 80 -4.59 -9.08 -9.61
C GLN A 80 -5.09 -10.53 -9.53
N ARG A 81 -6.00 -10.79 -8.57
CA ARG A 81 -6.62 -12.10 -8.34
C ARG A 81 -5.63 -13.19 -7.92
N LYS A 82 -4.49 -12.80 -7.35
CA LYS A 82 -3.48 -13.74 -6.84
C LYS A 82 -3.34 -13.67 -5.32
N GLY A 83 -4.22 -12.91 -4.66
CA GLY A 83 -4.24 -12.81 -3.21
C GLY A 83 -3.37 -11.69 -2.62
N LEU A 84 -2.74 -10.86 -3.45
CA LEU A 84 -1.87 -9.77 -2.96
C LEU A 84 -2.65 -8.72 -2.17
N ALA A 85 -3.80 -8.28 -2.67
CA ALA A 85 -4.62 -7.28 -1.97
C ALA A 85 -5.02 -7.78 -0.58
N SER A 86 -5.40 -9.05 -0.47
CA SER A 86 -5.76 -9.66 0.81
C SER A 86 -4.57 -9.70 1.78
N GLN A 87 -3.38 -10.03 1.28
CA GLN A 87 -2.17 -10.04 2.10
C GLN A 87 -1.79 -8.65 2.56
N LEU A 88 -1.89 -7.65 1.68
CA LEU A 88 -1.63 -6.25 2.02
C LEU A 88 -2.62 -5.77 3.10
N MET A 89 -3.89 -6.12 2.94
CA MET A 89 -4.92 -5.79 3.93
C MET A 89 -4.60 -6.39 5.29
N ARG A 90 -4.23 -7.68 5.33
CA ARG A 90 -3.87 -8.35 6.59
C ARG A 90 -2.66 -7.70 7.26
N ARG A 91 -1.66 -7.30 6.47
CA ARG A 91 -0.49 -6.59 7.01
C ARG A 91 -0.88 -5.25 7.64
N CYS A 92 -1.78 -4.51 6.98
CA CYS A 92 -2.27 -3.25 7.52
C CYS A 92 -3.04 -3.47 8.82
N ILE A 93 -3.91 -4.47 8.87
CA ILE A 93 -4.67 -4.79 10.08
C ILE A 93 -3.73 -5.17 11.21
N ALA A 94 -2.75 -6.03 10.94
CA ALA A 94 -1.75 -6.42 11.94
C ALA A 94 -0.93 -5.22 12.42
N GLY A 95 -0.59 -4.30 11.53
CA GLY A 95 0.11 -3.07 11.88
C GLY A 95 -0.72 -2.17 12.79
N ALA A 96 -2.01 -2.02 12.50
CA ALA A 96 -2.92 -1.25 13.35
C ALA A 96 -3.04 -1.88 14.74
N GLU A 97 -3.20 -3.21 14.81
CA GLU A 97 -3.27 -3.93 16.06
C GLU A 97 -2.00 -3.75 16.90
N ALA A 98 -0.84 -3.79 16.26
CA ALA A 98 0.44 -3.59 16.94
C ALA A 98 0.56 -2.20 17.56
N LEU A 99 -0.17 -1.22 17.03
CA LEU A 99 -0.21 0.14 17.54
C LEU A 99 -1.41 0.36 18.48
N ASN A 100 -2.20 -0.67 18.77
CA ASN A 100 -3.43 -0.60 19.54
C ASN A 100 -4.46 0.36 18.93
N LEU A 101 -4.52 0.38 17.60
CA LEU A 101 -5.45 1.21 16.84
C LEU A 101 -6.52 0.36 16.17
N ILE A 102 -7.69 0.95 15.99
CA ILE A 102 -8.80 0.31 15.26
C ILE A 102 -8.59 0.58 13.77
N ALA A 103 -8.49 -0.49 12.99
CA ALA A 103 -8.32 -0.35 11.54
C ALA A 103 -9.62 0.08 10.88
N GLY A 104 -9.56 1.12 10.06
CA GLY A 104 -10.66 1.57 9.24
C GLY A 104 -10.27 1.51 7.77
N LEU A 105 -11.25 1.27 6.91
CA LEU A 105 -11.05 1.23 5.48
C LEU A 105 -11.90 2.29 4.82
N ASP A 106 -11.27 3.14 4.02
CA ASP A 106 -11.97 4.09 3.19
C ASP A 106 -12.28 3.41 1.86
N ALA A 107 -13.47 2.88 1.73
CA ALA A 107 -13.92 2.21 0.54
C ALA A 107 -14.70 3.18 -0.34
N THR A 108 -14.15 3.50 -1.46
CA THR A 108 -14.84 4.29 -2.48
C THR A 108 -15.35 3.40 -3.58
#